data_6bb4f9266fb2547e4291ca625948f3c0
#
_entry.id   6bb4f9266fb2547e4291ca625948f3c0
#
_cell.length_a   1.000
_cell.length_b   1.000
_cell.length_c   1.000
_cell.angle_alpha   90.00
_cell.angle_beta   90.00
_cell.angle_gamma   90.00
#
_symmetry.space_group_name_H-M   'P 1'
#
loop_
_entity.id
_entity.type
_entity.pdbx_description
1 polymer ?
#
loop_
_entity_poly.entity_id
_entity_poly.type
_entity_poly.pdbx_seq_one_letter_code
_entity_poly.pdbx_strand_id
1 'polypeptide(L)'
;MIRRFAIHNHVKNMVNINPGEYGAVIWSFVYFFSLLSSYYIMRPIRDEMGVIAGVDKLQWLFTATFIVMLLAVPLFGYVTSHLQRKLFLPYIYYFFIVNILLFYLLFESGFSQILTARIFFVWLSVFNLFVVSVFWSFMTDLFKNEQARRLFAVIATGGTIGAITGPLLTTLLVQSIGNASMLLISAGLLGLSIISIYRLIAWQRTQHEIYEPHRHDDKPLGGAILDGIRLALSSPYLLGICLLMLLFTLLSTFLYFQQAQIVKDAFSDSETRTSVFAAIDLSVNLLTLLLQTFVTSRLVKGVGLGITLALIPLLLAFGFLLLGFYPTLPVLIAVQVMRRAGNYAIMRPAREMLYVVLSREEKYKAKNFIDTVVYRGGDAVSSWLYAGLKSVGFTLSSIAWIAVPISLFWAWIAYRLGRRQTIMANGQHATSAGGGYERIR
;
A
#
# COMPACT_ATOMS: atom_id res chain seq x y z
N MET A 1 -42.39 0.07 7.76
CA MET A 1 -42.07 0.95 6.59
C MET A 1 -41.33 2.22 7.01
N ILE A 2 -41.69 2.90 8.09
CA ILE A 2 -41.11 4.19 8.57
C ILE A 2 -39.62 4.11 8.95
N ARG A 3 -39.13 3.01 9.55
CA ARG A 3 -37.69 2.84 9.91
C ARG A 3 -36.75 2.69 8.69
N ARG A 4 -37.21 2.10 7.59
CA ARG A 4 -36.42 2.03 6.34
C ARG A 4 -36.27 3.40 5.67
N PHE A 5 -37.27 4.26 5.74
CA PHE A 5 -37.20 5.63 5.23
C PHE A 5 -36.28 6.53 6.04
N ALA A 6 -36.24 6.37 7.38
CA ALA A 6 -35.39 7.17 8.25
C ALA A 6 -33.88 6.84 8.06
N ILE A 7 -33.54 5.56 7.91
CA ILE A 7 -32.15 5.13 7.61
C ILE A 7 -31.72 5.60 6.22
N HIS A 8 -32.61 5.54 5.23
CA HIS A 8 -32.33 6.01 3.87
C HIS A 8 -32.08 7.53 3.82
N ASN A 9 -32.81 8.33 4.58
CA ASN A 9 -32.62 9.77 4.66
C ASN A 9 -31.38 10.15 5.51
N HIS A 10 -31.01 9.39 6.54
CA HIS A 10 -29.79 9.63 7.31
C HIS A 10 -28.52 9.35 6.50
N VAL A 11 -28.48 8.26 5.74
CA VAL A 11 -27.38 7.93 4.82
C VAL A 11 -27.30 8.96 3.68
N LYS A 12 -28.44 9.45 3.20
CA LYS A 12 -28.53 10.48 2.17
C LYS A 12 -27.92 11.82 2.61
N ASN A 13 -28.04 12.16 3.90
CA ASN A 13 -27.47 13.39 4.47
C ASN A 13 -25.99 13.26 4.86
N MET A 14 -25.47 12.05 5.08
CA MET A 14 -24.06 11.81 5.39
C MET A 14 -23.19 11.72 4.13
N VAL A 15 -23.76 11.30 2.99
CA VAL A 15 -23.06 11.19 1.71
C VAL A 15 -23.87 11.96 0.68
N ASN A 16 -23.43 13.16 0.34
CA ASN A 16 -24.10 14.07 -0.58
C ASN A 16 -24.01 13.56 -2.04
N ILE A 17 -24.75 12.45 -2.36
CA ILE A 17 -24.78 11.82 -3.68
C ILE A 17 -26.01 12.33 -4.42
N ASN A 18 -25.80 12.89 -5.61
CA ASN A 18 -26.90 13.33 -6.48
C ASN A 18 -27.62 12.13 -7.14
N PRO A 19 -28.91 12.25 -7.46
CA PRO A 19 -29.69 11.12 -8.03
C PRO A 19 -29.07 10.45 -9.25
N GLY A 20 -28.43 11.22 -10.15
CA GLY A 20 -27.76 10.68 -11.35
C GLY A 20 -26.40 10.01 -11.09
N GLU A 21 -25.83 10.13 -9.88
CA GLU A 21 -24.51 9.61 -9.53
C GLU A 21 -24.54 8.23 -8.85
N TYR A 22 -25.71 7.77 -8.35
CA TYR A 22 -25.84 6.54 -7.57
C TYR A 22 -25.27 5.31 -8.30
N GLY A 23 -25.60 5.14 -9.58
CA GLY A 23 -25.12 4.03 -10.38
C GLY A 23 -23.60 4.03 -10.51
N ALA A 24 -23.00 5.19 -10.76
CA ALA A 24 -21.55 5.35 -10.87
C ALA A 24 -20.84 5.06 -9.54
N VAL A 25 -21.37 5.56 -8.42
CA VAL A 25 -20.79 5.33 -7.09
C VAL A 25 -20.85 3.85 -6.72
N ILE A 26 -21.97 3.18 -6.94
CA ILE A 26 -22.13 1.73 -6.65
C ILE A 26 -21.14 0.92 -7.50
N TRP A 27 -21.07 1.15 -8.81
CA TRP A 27 -20.15 0.41 -9.67
C TRP A 27 -18.69 0.73 -9.40
N SER A 28 -18.34 1.97 -9.02
CA SER A 28 -17.00 2.32 -8.58
C SER A 28 -16.63 1.65 -7.25
N PHE A 29 -17.56 1.57 -6.32
CA PHE A 29 -17.41 0.83 -5.06
C PHE A 29 -17.20 -0.67 -5.32
N VAL A 30 -18.06 -1.31 -6.13
CA VAL A 30 -17.96 -2.72 -6.50
C VAL A 30 -16.64 -3.00 -7.21
N TYR A 31 -16.22 -2.11 -8.11
CA TYR A 31 -14.95 -2.21 -8.80
C TYR A 31 -13.77 -2.25 -7.82
N PHE A 32 -13.70 -1.28 -6.88
CA PHE A 32 -12.59 -1.23 -5.94
C PHE A 32 -12.64 -2.34 -4.90
N PHE A 33 -13.84 -2.73 -4.47
CA PHE A 33 -14.06 -3.89 -3.62
C PHE A 33 -13.53 -5.18 -4.27
N SER A 34 -13.98 -5.48 -5.47
CA SER A 34 -13.60 -6.73 -6.16
C SER A 34 -12.11 -6.76 -6.53
N LEU A 35 -11.54 -5.61 -6.93
CA LEU A 35 -10.14 -5.45 -7.21
C LEU A 35 -9.26 -5.76 -6.00
N LEU A 36 -9.56 -5.13 -4.85
CA LEU A 36 -8.76 -5.33 -3.64
C LEU A 36 -9.04 -6.69 -3.01
N SER A 37 -10.27 -7.23 -3.08
CA SER A 37 -10.53 -8.61 -2.66
C SER A 37 -9.68 -9.60 -3.46
N SER A 38 -9.63 -9.47 -4.78
CA SER A 38 -8.78 -10.29 -5.66
C SER A 38 -7.30 -10.21 -5.25
N TYR A 39 -6.76 -9.01 -5.09
CA TYR A 39 -5.36 -8.83 -4.66
C TYR A 39 -5.08 -9.43 -3.29
N TYR A 40 -5.94 -9.19 -2.31
CA TYR A 40 -5.74 -9.64 -0.94
C TYR A 40 -5.98 -11.13 -0.74
N ILE A 41 -6.65 -11.84 -1.67
CA ILE A 41 -6.63 -13.31 -1.76
C ILE A 41 -5.25 -13.81 -2.17
N MET A 42 -4.64 -13.20 -3.18
CA MET A 42 -3.35 -13.63 -3.71
C MET A 42 -2.16 -13.26 -2.83
N ARG A 43 -2.29 -12.24 -1.98
CA ARG A 43 -1.18 -11.75 -1.17
C ARG A 43 -0.64 -12.76 -0.16
N PRO A 44 -1.45 -13.46 0.65
CA PRO A 44 -1.00 -14.56 1.51
C PRO A 44 -0.33 -15.69 0.73
N ILE A 45 -0.89 -16.03 -0.45
CA ILE A 45 -0.31 -17.03 -1.35
C ILE A 45 1.09 -16.58 -1.80
N ARG A 46 1.29 -15.29 -2.11
CA ARG A 46 2.62 -14.75 -2.44
C ARG A 46 3.61 -14.91 -1.29
N ASP A 47 3.19 -14.67 -0.06
CA ASP A 47 4.05 -14.81 1.10
C ASP A 47 4.45 -16.28 1.30
N GLU A 48 3.53 -17.22 1.07
CA GLU A 48 3.80 -18.66 1.02
C GLU A 48 4.74 -19.03 -0.15
N MET A 49 4.56 -18.46 -1.33
CA MET A 49 5.47 -18.66 -2.47
C MET A 49 6.89 -18.17 -2.15
N GLY A 50 7.02 -17.14 -1.31
CA GLY A 50 8.32 -16.73 -0.76
C GLY A 50 8.96 -17.81 0.12
N VAL A 51 8.18 -18.53 0.89
CA VAL A 51 8.65 -19.67 1.71
C VAL A 51 9.05 -20.84 0.83
N ILE A 52 8.24 -21.23 -0.16
CA ILE A 52 8.51 -22.31 -1.12
C ILE A 52 9.77 -22.02 -1.95
N ALA A 53 9.96 -20.76 -2.37
CA ALA A 53 11.13 -20.33 -3.13
C ALA A 53 12.45 -20.43 -2.34
N GLY A 54 12.34 -20.60 -1.00
CA GLY A 54 13.43 -20.66 -0.04
C GLY A 54 13.62 -19.37 0.73
N VAL A 55 13.45 -19.42 2.06
CA VAL A 55 13.61 -18.24 2.93
C VAL A 55 15.02 -17.66 2.85
N ASP A 56 16.02 -18.52 2.65
CA ASP A 56 17.44 -18.17 2.42
C ASP A 56 17.71 -17.55 1.04
N LYS A 57 16.73 -17.54 0.13
CA LYS A 57 16.81 -16.95 -1.21
C LYS A 57 15.93 -15.70 -1.39
N LEU A 58 15.22 -15.26 -0.35
CA LEU A 58 14.31 -14.12 -0.42
C LEU A 58 14.98 -12.83 -0.89
N GLN A 59 16.28 -12.60 -0.56
CA GLN A 59 17.02 -11.43 -1.03
C GLN A 59 17.04 -11.32 -2.56
N TRP A 60 17.08 -12.43 -3.27
CA TRP A 60 17.01 -12.44 -4.73
C TRP A 60 15.62 -12.06 -5.24
N LEU A 61 14.55 -12.49 -4.55
CA LEU A 61 13.17 -12.12 -4.91
C LEU A 61 12.91 -10.64 -4.68
N PHE A 62 13.45 -10.06 -3.60
CA PHE A 62 13.36 -8.62 -3.34
C PHE A 62 14.14 -7.81 -4.39
N THR A 63 15.33 -8.28 -4.76
CA THR A 63 16.13 -7.66 -5.83
C THR A 63 15.42 -7.75 -7.18
N ALA A 64 14.91 -8.91 -7.55
CA ALA A 64 14.14 -9.10 -8.78
C ALA A 64 12.89 -8.20 -8.80
N THR A 65 12.17 -8.12 -7.66
CA THR A 65 11.02 -7.22 -7.52
C THR A 65 11.42 -5.76 -7.72
N PHE A 66 12.53 -5.32 -7.14
CA PHE A 66 13.05 -3.96 -7.31
C PHE A 66 13.35 -3.64 -8.78
N ILE A 67 14.11 -4.53 -9.45
CA ILE A 67 14.48 -4.35 -10.87
C ILE A 67 13.24 -4.31 -11.76
N VAL A 68 12.34 -5.28 -11.60
CA VAL A 68 11.11 -5.35 -12.41
C VAL A 68 10.21 -4.15 -12.17
N MET A 69 10.06 -3.68 -10.93
CA MET A 69 9.29 -2.48 -10.63
C MET A 69 9.91 -1.21 -11.20
N LEU A 70 11.25 -1.10 -11.18
CA LEU A 70 11.97 0.03 -11.77
C LEU A 70 11.75 0.12 -13.28
N LEU A 71 11.61 -1.03 -13.97
CA LEU A 71 11.29 -1.10 -15.39
C LEU A 71 9.78 -0.93 -15.67
N ALA A 72 8.93 -1.47 -14.81
CA ALA A 72 7.49 -1.46 -14.99
C ALA A 72 6.87 -0.05 -14.82
N VAL A 73 7.41 0.78 -13.91
CA VAL A 73 6.87 2.13 -13.67
C VAL A 73 6.97 3.05 -14.89
N PRO A 74 8.13 3.19 -15.57
CA PRO A 74 8.20 3.96 -16.81
C PRO A 74 7.35 3.39 -17.93
N LEU A 75 7.32 2.05 -18.07
CA LEU A 75 6.47 1.38 -19.07
C LEU A 75 4.99 1.71 -18.84
N PHE A 76 4.53 1.67 -17.60
CA PHE A 76 3.18 2.07 -17.23
C PHE A 76 2.91 3.54 -17.61
N GLY A 77 3.83 4.44 -17.28
CA GLY A 77 3.74 5.85 -17.65
C GLY A 77 3.62 6.05 -19.16
N TYR A 78 4.43 5.33 -19.93
CA TYR A 78 4.37 5.37 -21.39
C TYR A 78 3.02 4.88 -21.93
N VAL A 79 2.56 3.72 -21.48
CA VAL A 79 1.26 3.13 -21.89
C VAL A 79 0.10 4.07 -21.56
N THR A 80 0.06 4.63 -20.35
CA THR A 80 -1.03 5.52 -19.93
C THR A 80 -1.02 6.88 -20.61
N SER A 81 0.12 7.35 -21.13
CA SER A 81 0.22 8.62 -21.86
C SER A 81 -0.14 8.51 -23.35
N HIS A 82 0.02 7.33 -23.97
CA HIS A 82 -0.16 7.15 -25.43
C HIS A 82 -1.49 6.46 -25.79
N LEU A 83 -2.08 5.68 -24.89
CA LEU A 83 -3.31 4.96 -25.17
C LEU A 83 -4.53 5.64 -24.56
N GLN A 84 -5.64 5.67 -25.29
CA GLN A 84 -6.92 6.13 -24.75
C GLN A 84 -7.37 5.19 -23.64
N ARG A 85 -7.38 5.70 -22.40
CA ARG A 85 -7.62 4.91 -21.18
C ARG A 85 -8.89 4.07 -21.24
N LYS A 86 -9.97 4.61 -21.82
CA LYS A 86 -11.25 3.90 -21.95
C LYS A 86 -11.18 2.61 -22.77
N LEU A 87 -10.29 2.58 -23.77
CA LEU A 87 -10.16 1.42 -24.65
C LEU A 87 -9.25 0.35 -24.07
N PHE A 88 -8.10 0.73 -23.52
CA PHE A 88 -7.13 -0.26 -23.06
C PHE A 88 -7.38 -0.78 -21.64
N LEU A 89 -8.20 -0.05 -20.83
CA LEU A 89 -8.49 -0.41 -19.44
C LEU A 89 -8.98 -1.86 -19.26
N PRO A 90 -10.02 -2.33 -19.96
CA PRO A 90 -10.46 -3.73 -19.84
C PRO A 90 -9.38 -4.74 -20.24
N TYR A 91 -8.55 -4.41 -21.26
CA TYR A 91 -7.49 -5.32 -21.74
C TYR A 91 -6.40 -5.57 -20.70
N ILE A 92 -6.07 -4.58 -19.85
CA ILE A 92 -5.15 -4.77 -18.72
C ILE A 92 -5.71 -5.83 -17.76
N TYR A 93 -7.00 -5.77 -17.44
CA TYR A 93 -7.62 -6.71 -16.54
C TYR A 93 -7.77 -8.11 -17.16
N TYR A 94 -8.10 -8.21 -18.44
CA TYR A 94 -8.07 -9.48 -19.16
C TYR A 94 -6.68 -10.09 -19.16
N PHE A 95 -5.65 -9.30 -19.43
CA PHE A 95 -4.26 -9.75 -19.35
C PHE A 95 -3.93 -10.33 -17.98
N PHE A 96 -4.30 -9.65 -16.89
CA PHE A 96 -4.06 -10.16 -15.56
C PHE A 96 -4.89 -11.38 -15.21
N ILE A 97 -6.15 -11.49 -15.67
CA ILE A 97 -6.96 -12.71 -15.50
C ILE A 97 -6.30 -13.89 -16.21
N VAL A 98 -5.85 -13.73 -17.43
CA VAL A 98 -5.13 -14.79 -18.16
C VAL A 98 -3.87 -15.21 -17.39
N ASN A 99 -3.10 -14.27 -16.85
CA ASN A 99 -1.95 -14.61 -16.02
C ASN A 99 -2.34 -15.38 -14.76
N ILE A 100 -3.41 -14.99 -14.06
CA ILE A 100 -3.90 -15.71 -12.87
C ILE A 100 -4.30 -17.14 -13.25
N LEU A 101 -5.00 -17.34 -14.37
CA LEU A 101 -5.38 -18.66 -14.85
C LEU A 101 -4.16 -19.50 -15.27
N LEU A 102 -3.14 -18.89 -15.84
CA LEU A 102 -1.87 -19.58 -16.13
C LEU A 102 -1.17 -20.01 -14.82
N PHE A 103 -1.14 -19.16 -13.80
CA PHE A 103 -0.62 -19.57 -12.49
C PHE A 103 -1.44 -20.68 -11.85
N TYR A 104 -2.77 -20.65 -11.97
CA TYR A 104 -3.62 -21.75 -11.55
C TYR A 104 -3.18 -23.07 -12.19
N LEU A 105 -3.03 -23.10 -13.52
CA LEU A 105 -2.57 -24.29 -14.24
C LEU A 105 -1.16 -24.73 -13.85
N LEU A 106 -0.24 -23.79 -13.61
CA LEU A 106 1.12 -24.08 -13.17
C LEU A 106 1.15 -24.66 -11.76
N PHE A 107 0.29 -24.18 -10.84
CA PHE A 107 0.18 -24.73 -9.49
C PHE A 107 -0.40 -26.15 -9.51
N GLU A 108 -1.44 -26.40 -10.29
CA GLU A 108 -2.06 -27.75 -10.44
C GLU A 108 -1.14 -28.74 -11.14
N SER A 109 -0.39 -28.31 -12.16
CA SER A 109 0.52 -29.18 -12.91
C SER A 109 1.75 -29.65 -12.11
N GLY A 110 2.06 -29.00 -10.98
CA GLY A 110 3.28 -29.26 -10.23
C GLY A 110 4.57 -28.88 -10.97
N PHE A 111 4.48 -28.17 -12.12
CA PHE A 111 5.62 -27.75 -12.91
C PHE A 111 6.54 -26.83 -12.09
N SER A 112 7.78 -27.29 -11.87
CA SER A 112 8.84 -26.53 -11.21
C SER A 112 8.33 -25.57 -10.10
N GLN A 113 7.83 -26.12 -9.00
CA GLN A 113 7.22 -25.36 -7.90
C GLN A 113 8.04 -24.13 -7.47
N ILE A 114 9.38 -24.30 -7.38
CA ILE A 114 10.29 -23.22 -6.99
C ILE A 114 10.31 -22.10 -8.02
N LEU A 115 10.36 -22.41 -9.33
CA LEU A 115 10.38 -21.40 -10.38
C LEU A 115 9.06 -20.67 -10.46
N THR A 116 7.94 -21.41 -10.42
CA THR A 116 6.59 -20.85 -10.40
C THR A 116 6.39 -19.93 -9.20
N ALA A 117 6.84 -20.34 -8.01
CA ALA A 117 6.78 -19.54 -6.79
C ALA A 117 7.56 -18.22 -6.93
N ARG A 118 8.78 -18.27 -7.51
CA ARG A 118 9.59 -17.06 -7.74
C ARG A 118 8.93 -16.09 -8.72
N ILE A 119 8.42 -16.60 -9.83
CA ILE A 119 7.74 -15.77 -10.84
C ILE A 119 6.47 -15.15 -10.25
N PHE A 120 5.65 -15.94 -9.54
CA PHE A 120 4.43 -15.46 -8.91
C PHE A 120 4.72 -14.36 -7.86
N PHE A 121 5.76 -14.54 -7.05
CA PHE A 121 6.15 -13.57 -6.02
C PHE A 121 6.46 -12.18 -6.61
N VAL A 122 7.23 -12.14 -7.68
CA VAL A 122 7.60 -10.88 -8.37
C VAL A 122 6.40 -10.31 -9.13
N TRP A 123 5.69 -11.17 -9.87
CA TRP A 123 4.54 -10.79 -10.68
C TRP A 123 3.43 -10.12 -9.85
N LEU A 124 3.11 -10.65 -8.67
CA LEU A 124 2.05 -10.06 -7.83
C LEU A 124 2.39 -8.65 -7.35
N SER A 125 3.67 -8.32 -7.20
CA SER A 125 4.11 -6.96 -6.89
C SER A 125 3.83 -5.99 -8.02
N VAL A 126 4.03 -6.42 -9.26
CA VAL A 126 3.69 -5.66 -10.48
C VAL A 126 2.18 -5.54 -10.63
N PHE A 127 1.45 -6.65 -10.47
CA PHE A 127 -0.01 -6.67 -10.49
C PHE A 127 -0.59 -5.59 -9.57
N ASN A 128 -0.20 -5.58 -8.30
CA ASN A 128 -0.71 -4.61 -7.32
C ASN A 128 -0.45 -3.15 -7.74
N LEU A 129 0.76 -2.85 -8.21
CA LEU A 129 1.09 -1.50 -8.69
C LEU A 129 0.16 -1.06 -9.81
N PHE A 130 0.01 -1.91 -10.84
CA PHE A 130 -0.75 -1.57 -12.03
C PHE A 130 -2.24 -1.43 -11.72
N VAL A 131 -2.86 -2.43 -11.09
CA VAL A 131 -4.32 -2.46 -10.92
C VAL A 131 -4.82 -1.32 -10.04
N VAL A 132 -4.09 -0.97 -8.97
CA VAL A 132 -4.47 0.15 -8.09
C VAL A 132 -4.23 1.50 -8.76
N SER A 133 -3.11 1.66 -9.48
CA SER A 133 -2.81 2.89 -10.21
C SER A 133 -3.80 3.15 -11.34
N VAL A 134 -4.16 2.10 -12.09
CA VAL A 134 -5.15 2.15 -13.16
C VAL A 134 -6.54 2.49 -12.62
N PHE A 135 -6.93 1.89 -11.50
CA PHE A 135 -8.20 2.19 -10.84
C PHE A 135 -8.32 3.67 -10.50
N TRP A 136 -7.37 4.24 -9.76
CA TRP A 136 -7.42 5.64 -9.36
C TRP A 136 -7.32 6.59 -10.55
N SER A 137 -6.50 6.26 -11.55
CA SER A 137 -6.42 7.03 -12.80
C SER A 137 -7.78 7.09 -13.51
N PHE A 138 -8.50 5.96 -13.58
CA PHE A 138 -9.83 5.91 -14.19
C PHE A 138 -10.86 6.68 -13.34
N MET A 139 -10.81 6.60 -12.02
CA MET A 139 -11.71 7.36 -11.15
C MET A 139 -11.52 8.87 -11.31
N THR A 140 -10.27 9.35 -11.44
CA THR A 140 -10.00 10.78 -11.67
C THR A 140 -10.46 11.27 -13.03
N ASP A 141 -10.52 10.41 -14.05
CA ASP A 141 -11.05 10.75 -15.38
C ASP A 141 -12.59 10.69 -15.43
N LEU A 142 -13.19 9.87 -14.55
CA LEU A 142 -14.63 9.63 -14.54
C LEU A 142 -15.40 10.74 -13.81
N PHE A 143 -14.86 11.23 -12.69
CA PHE A 143 -15.52 12.19 -11.81
C PHE A 143 -14.88 13.57 -11.87
N LYS A 144 -15.72 14.63 -11.89
CA LYS A 144 -15.26 16.02 -11.77
C LYS A 144 -14.68 16.29 -10.38
N ASN A 145 -13.83 17.32 -10.23
CA ASN A 145 -13.19 17.68 -8.96
C ASN A 145 -14.15 17.79 -7.77
N GLU A 146 -15.34 18.38 -7.98
CA GLU A 146 -16.37 18.51 -6.93
C GLU A 146 -16.96 17.16 -6.53
N GLN A 147 -17.23 16.29 -7.52
CA GLN A 147 -17.70 14.92 -7.29
C GLN A 147 -16.63 14.08 -6.59
N ALA A 148 -15.38 14.18 -7.02
CA ALA A 148 -14.25 13.46 -6.44
C ALA A 148 -14.12 13.76 -4.95
N ARG A 149 -14.22 15.03 -4.52
CA ARG A 149 -14.14 15.44 -3.10
C ARG A 149 -15.23 14.79 -2.23
N ARG A 150 -16.41 14.54 -2.79
CA ARG A 150 -17.56 13.95 -2.07
C ARG A 150 -17.56 12.43 -2.13
N LEU A 151 -17.27 11.86 -3.30
CA LEU A 151 -17.54 10.46 -3.62
C LEU A 151 -16.34 9.53 -3.38
N PHE A 152 -15.09 10.02 -3.49
CA PHE A 152 -13.91 9.16 -3.36
C PHE A 152 -13.78 8.50 -1.99
N ALA A 153 -14.23 9.15 -0.92
CA ALA A 153 -14.23 8.53 0.40
C ALA A 153 -15.15 7.29 0.44
N VAL A 154 -16.35 7.39 -0.16
CA VAL A 154 -17.29 6.27 -0.25
C VAL A 154 -16.74 5.15 -1.14
N ILE A 155 -16.17 5.51 -2.29
CA ILE A 155 -15.57 4.55 -3.20
C ILE A 155 -14.40 3.82 -2.51
N ALA A 156 -13.56 4.55 -1.75
CA ALA A 156 -12.45 3.99 -1.00
C ALA A 156 -12.88 2.99 0.08
N THR A 157 -14.09 3.12 0.66
CA THR A 157 -14.60 2.12 1.60
C THR A 157 -14.81 0.76 0.95
N GLY A 158 -15.15 0.71 -0.35
CA GLY A 158 -15.18 -0.53 -1.13
C GLY A 158 -13.85 -1.26 -1.08
N GLY A 159 -12.75 -0.53 -1.31
CA GLY A 159 -11.40 -1.09 -1.20
C GLY A 159 -11.06 -1.59 0.22
N THR A 160 -11.46 -0.85 1.26
CA THR A 160 -11.25 -1.27 2.65
C THR A 160 -11.99 -2.57 2.96
N ILE A 161 -13.26 -2.69 2.55
CA ILE A 161 -14.05 -3.91 2.72
C ILE A 161 -13.42 -5.05 1.91
N GLY A 162 -12.97 -4.79 0.68
CA GLY A 162 -12.26 -5.78 -0.13
C GLY A 162 -10.97 -6.28 0.51
N ALA A 163 -10.19 -5.37 1.11
CA ALA A 163 -8.96 -5.72 1.83
C ALA A 163 -9.20 -6.56 3.10
N ILE A 164 -10.40 -6.53 3.66
CA ILE A 164 -10.83 -7.40 4.78
C ILE A 164 -11.39 -8.72 4.22
N THR A 165 -12.24 -8.64 3.20
CA THR A 165 -12.92 -9.82 2.62
C THR A 165 -11.93 -10.79 1.98
N GLY A 166 -10.90 -10.30 1.27
CA GLY A 166 -9.90 -11.16 0.62
C GLY A 166 -9.20 -12.10 1.59
N PRO A 167 -8.52 -11.59 2.63
CA PRO A 167 -7.86 -12.44 3.63
C PRO A 167 -8.84 -13.31 4.42
N LEU A 168 -10.04 -12.82 4.70
CA LEU A 168 -11.09 -13.61 5.37
C LEU A 168 -11.45 -14.85 4.54
N LEU A 169 -11.72 -14.67 3.24
CA LEU A 169 -11.99 -15.78 2.33
C LEU A 169 -10.82 -16.76 2.28
N THR A 170 -9.58 -16.25 2.20
CA THR A 170 -8.39 -17.10 2.18
C THR A 170 -8.25 -17.89 3.48
N THR A 171 -8.41 -17.25 4.65
CA THR A 171 -8.32 -17.94 5.95
C THR A 171 -9.35 -19.06 6.08
N LEU A 172 -10.59 -18.84 5.58
CA LEU A 172 -11.67 -19.80 5.71
C LEU A 172 -11.60 -20.95 4.68
N LEU A 173 -11.12 -20.67 3.47
CA LEU A 173 -11.30 -21.60 2.35
C LEU A 173 -10.01 -22.31 1.92
N VAL A 174 -8.83 -21.72 2.13
CA VAL A 174 -7.58 -22.24 1.57
C VAL A 174 -7.27 -23.67 1.98
N GLN A 175 -7.57 -24.06 3.22
CA GLN A 175 -7.36 -25.42 3.71
C GLN A 175 -8.29 -26.45 3.06
N SER A 176 -9.45 -26.02 2.58
CA SER A 176 -10.45 -26.92 1.97
C SER A 176 -10.29 -27.04 0.46
N ILE A 177 -9.90 -25.95 -0.22
CA ILE A 177 -9.87 -25.92 -1.70
C ILE A 177 -8.45 -25.75 -2.28
N GLY A 178 -7.44 -25.50 -1.43
CA GLY A 178 -6.05 -25.35 -1.82
C GLY A 178 -5.69 -23.96 -2.37
N ASN A 179 -4.37 -23.69 -2.42
CA ASN A 179 -3.81 -22.42 -2.92
C ASN A 179 -4.16 -22.15 -4.40
N ALA A 180 -4.16 -23.17 -5.23
CA ALA A 180 -4.47 -23.04 -6.65
C ALA A 180 -5.93 -22.58 -6.88
N SER A 181 -6.91 -23.24 -6.25
CA SER A 181 -8.33 -22.91 -6.41
C SER A 181 -8.67 -21.50 -5.91
N MET A 182 -7.91 -20.97 -4.93
CA MET A 182 -8.06 -19.59 -4.48
C MET A 182 -7.75 -18.59 -5.61
N LEU A 183 -6.87 -18.92 -6.57
CA LEU A 183 -6.62 -18.10 -7.75
C LEU A 183 -7.85 -18.00 -8.66
N LEU A 184 -8.69 -19.03 -8.76
CA LEU A 184 -9.94 -18.97 -9.54
C LEU A 184 -10.94 -17.99 -8.91
N ILE A 185 -11.05 -17.95 -7.58
CA ILE A 185 -11.88 -16.97 -6.88
C ILE A 185 -11.35 -15.55 -7.15
N SER A 186 -10.03 -15.37 -7.08
CA SER A 186 -9.37 -14.10 -7.39
C SER A 186 -9.63 -13.65 -8.83
N ALA A 187 -9.53 -14.56 -9.81
CA ALA A 187 -9.84 -14.28 -11.22
C ALA A 187 -11.30 -13.89 -11.43
N GLY A 188 -12.24 -14.59 -10.76
CA GLY A 188 -13.66 -14.27 -10.79
C GLY A 188 -13.97 -12.87 -10.25
N LEU A 189 -13.37 -12.49 -9.12
CA LEU A 189 -13.48 -11.14 -8.56
C LEU A 189 -12.88 -10.08 -9.51
N LEU A 190 -11.75 -10.37 -10.15
CA LEU A 190 -11.18 -9.47 -11.15
C LEU A 190 -12.08 -9.35 -12.39
N GLY A 191 -12.79 -10.42 -12.76
CA GLY A 191 -13.84 -10.41 -13.78
C GLY A 191 -15.00 -9.48 -13.41
N LEU A 192 -15.41 -9.45 -12.14
CA LEU A 192 -16.42 -8.52 -11.64
C LEU A 192 -15.95 -7.05 -11.77
N SER A 193 -14.65 -6.81 -11.60
CA SER A 193 -14.05 -5.49 -11.87
C SER A 193 -14.23 -5.07 -13.33
N ILE A 194 -14.07 -5.98 -14.30
CA ILE A 194 -14.29 -5.71 -15.72
C ILE A 194 -15.75 -5.34 -16.00
N ILE A 195 -16.70 -6.08 -15.44
CA ILE A 195 -18.13 -5.76 -15.55
C ILE A 195 -18.41 -4.36 -15.04
N SER A 196 -17.82 -4.00 -13.88
CA SER A 196 -17.96 -2.67 -13.29
C SER A 196 -17.39 -1.58 -14.21
N ILE A 197 -16.24 -1.81 -14.86
CA ILE A 197 -15.64 -0.90 -15.82
C ILE A 197 -16.58 -0.64 -17.00
N TYR A 198 -17.15 -1.69 -17.61
CA TYR A 198 -18.08 -1.52 -18.71
C TYR A 198 -19.34 -0.75 -18.31
N ARG A 199 -19.88 -0.98 -17.11
CA ARG A 199 -21.02 -0.23 -16.56
C ARG A 199 -20.69 1.26 -16.37
N LEU A 200 -19.48 1.55 -15.87
CA LEU A 200 -19.02 2.93 -15.67
C LEU A 200 -18.76 3.65 -16.99
N ILE A 201 -18.19 2.98 -17.99
CA ILE A 201 -18.03 3.55 -19.35
C ILE A 201 -19.40 3.83 -19.98
N ALA A 202 -20.37 2.93 -19.84
CA ALA A 202 -21.74 3.15 -20.33
C ALA A 202 -22.38 4.35 -19.64
N TRP A 203 -22.27 4.46 -18.32
CA TRP A 203 -22.76 5.62 -17.57
C TRP A 203 -22.10 6.93 -18.03
N GLN A 204 -20.79 6.93 -18.26
CA GLN A 204 -20.08 8.11 -18.71
C GLN A 204 -20.57 8.58 -20.10
N ARG A 205 -20.89 7.67 -21.02
CA ARG A 205 -21.45 8.01 -22.34
C ARG A 205 -22.78 8.75 -22.23
N THR A 206 -23.67 8.33 -21.34
CA THR A 206 -24.96 9.01 -21.11
C THR A 206 -24.81 10.40 -20.50
N GLN A 207 -23.71 10.66 -19.79
CA GLN A 207 -23.44 12.01 -19.26
C GLN A 207 -22.77 12.93 -20.29
N HIS A 208 -21.98 12.39 -21.24
CA HIS A 208 -21.32 13.19 -22.29
C HIS A 208 -22.29 13.70 -23.36
N GLU A 209 -23.41 13.06 -23.58
CA GLU A 209 -24.49 13.59 -24.46
C GLU A 209 -25.11 14.87 -23.92
N ILE A 210 -24.89 15.17 -22.62
CA ILE A 210 -25.48 16.35 -21.94
C ILE A 210 -24.46 17.47 -21.71
N TYR A 211 -23.13 17.22 -21.88
CA TYR A 211 -22.10 18.22 -21.53
C TYR A 211 -20.88 18.15 -22.44
N GLU A 212 -20.45 19.32 -22.97
CA GLU A 212 -19.21 19.46 -23.77
C GLU A 212 -17.94 19.14 -22.98
N PRO A 213 -16.90 18.58 -23.65
CA PRO A 213 -15.68 18.16 -22.99
C PRO A 213 -14.80 19.38 -22.65
N HIS A 214 -14.63 19.68 -21.38
CA HIS A 214 -13.51 20.50 -20.93
C HIS A 214 -12.23 19.66 -20.99
N ARG A 215 -11.38 19.93 -21.98
CA ARG A 215 -9.98 19.51 -22.01
C ARG A 215 -9.28 20.14 -20.80
N HIS A 216 -8.99 19.36 -19.79
CA HIS A 216 -7.97 19.74 -18.84
C HIS A 216 -6.59 19.51 -19.49
N ASP A 217 -5.90 20.61 -19.81
CA ASP A 217 -4.46 20.65 -20.08
C ASP A 217 -3.70 20.39 -18.78
N ASP A 218 -3.81 19.19 -18.24
CA ASP A 218 -2.87 18.68 -17.26
C ASP A 218 -1.61 18.24 -18.00
N LYS A 219 -0.72 19.21 -18.27
CA LYS A 219 0.65 18.90 -18.66
C LYS A 219 1.22 17.97 -17.60
N PRO A 220 1.71 16.78 -17.96
CA PRO A 220 2.39 15.93 -17.00
C PRO A 220 3.52 16.76 -16.40
N LEU A 221 3.58 16.83 -15.08
CA LEU A 221 4.72 17.39 -14.36
C LEU A 221 5.89 16.43 -14.60
N GLY A 222 6.47 16.55 -15.82
CA GLY A 222 7.66 15.82 -16.23
C GLY A 222 8.83 16.30 -15.40
N GLY A 223 9.38 15.44 -14.56
CA GLY A 223 10.66 15.60 -13.94
C GLY A 223 11.37 14.26 -14.02
N ALA A 224 12.59 14.26 -14.56
CA ALA A 224 13.39 13.04 -14.60
C ALA A 224 13.61 12.54 -13.16
N ILE A 225 13.63 11.23 -12.95
CA ILE A 225 13.96 10.59 -11.65
C ILE A 225 15.26 11.19 -11.08
N LEU A 226 16.21 11.55 -11.95
CA LEU A 226 17.48 12.22 -11.62
C LEU A 226 17.30 13.58 -10.93
N ASP A 227 16.28 14.35 -11.28
CA ASP A 227 15.99 15.64 -10.59
C ASP A 227 15.55 15.41 -9.15
N GLY A 228 14.78 14.33 -8.91
CA GLY A 228 14.38 13.90 -7.57
C GLY A 228 15.57 13.50 -6.69
N ILE A 229 16.58 12.82 -7.27
CA ILE A 229 17.81 12.43 -6.59
C ILE A 229 18.57 13.68 -6.17
N ARG A 230 18.86 14.60 -7.12
CA ARG A 230 19.61 15.84 -6.86
C ARG A 230 18.92 16.66 -5.77
N LEU A 231 17.62 16.79 -5.86
CA LEU A 231 16.83 17.54 -4.89
C LEU A 231 16.85 16.89 -3.50
N ALA A 232 16.69 15.57 -3.42
CA ALA A 232 16.74 14.84 -2.16
C ALA A 232 18.11 14.97 -1.48
N LEU A 233 19.21 14.93 -2.26
CA LEU A 233 20.58 15.08 -1.74
C LEU A 233 20.93 16.51 -1.36
N SER A 234 20.30 17.54 -1.95
CA SER A 234 20.60 18.95 -1.66
C SER A 234 19.95 19.48 -0.38
N SER A 235 18.90 18.81 0.13
CA SER A 235 18.16 19.26 1.31
C SER A 235 18.37 18.32 2.51
N PRO A 236 18.97 18.81 3.62
CA PRO A 236 19.11 18.01 4.85
C PRO A 236 17.77 17.54 5.43
N TYR A 237 16.68 18.24 5.12
CA TYR A 237 15.32 17.82 5.51
C TYR A 237 14.84 16.62 4.68
N LEU A 238 15.02 16.66 3.36
CA LEU A 238 14.68 15.56 2.47
C LEU A 238 15.57 14.33 2.70
N LEU A 239 16.88 14.53 2.96
CA LEU A 239 17.77 13.44 3.40
C LEU A 239 17.26 12.76 4.69
N GLY A 240 16.76 13.56 5.64
CA GLY A 240 16.12 13.03 6.84
C GLY A 240 14.90 12.16 6.52
N ILE A 241 14.07 12.55 5.55
CA ILE A 241 12.91 11.74 5.10
C ILE A 241 13.40 10.47 4.38
N CYS A 242 14.44 10.54 3.56
CA CYS A 242 15.06 9.36 2.95
C CYS A 242 15.55 8.39 4.02
N LEU A 243 16.28 8.87 5.03
CA LEU A 243 16.77 8.05 6.14
C LEU A 243 15.61 7.45 6.95
N LEU A 244 14.55 8.22 7.21
CA LEU A 244 13.33 7.72 7.86
C LEU A 244 12.75 6.53 7.09
N MET A 245 12.73 6.60 5.76
CA MET A 245 12.22 5.54 4.89
C MET A 245 13.15 4.34 4.82
N LEU A 246 14.47 4.54 4.75
CA LEU A 246 15.45 3.46 4.75
C LEU A 246 15.41 2.66 6.05
N LEU A 247 15.30 3.33 7.20
CA LEU A 247 15.15 2.66 8.50
C LEU A 247 13.82 1.91 8.60
N PHE A 248 12.75 2.47 8.07
CA PHE A 248 11.46 1.78 7.95
C PHE A 248 11.57 0.49 7.11
N THR A 249 12.17 0.57 5.92
CA THR A 249 12.32 -0.60 5.03
C THR A 249 13.23 -1.66 5.65
N LEU A 250 14.33 -1.25 6.28
CA LEU A 250 15.27 -2.12 6.96
C LEU A 250 14.57 -2.99 8.02
N LEU A 251 13.90 -2.34 8.96
CA LEU A 251 13.22 -3.04 10.06
C LEU A 251 12.01 -3.84 9.59
N SER A 252 11.29 -3.34 8.57
CA SER A 252 10.17 -4.05 7.96
C SER A 252 10.61 -5.32 7.25
N THR A 253 11.72 -5.27 6.52
CA THR A 253 12.30 -6.41 5.82
C THR A 253 12.84 -7.44 6.81
N PHE A 254 13.53 -7.01 7.87
CA PHE A 254 14.00 -7.90 8.93
C PHE A 254 12.84 -8.70 9.54
N LEU A 255 11.77 -8.02 9.90
CA LEU A 255 10.59 -8.66 10.47
C LEU A 255 9.86 -9.57 9.45
N TYR A 256 9.88 -9.22 8.16
CA TYR A 256 9.31 -10.05 7.11
C TYR A 256 10.08 -11.39 6.96
N PHE A 257 11.41 -11.35 6.98
CA PHE A 257 12.24 -12.56 6.92
C PHE A 257 12.07 -13.43 8.17
N GLN A 258 11.98 -12.82 9.36
CA GLN A 258 11.67 -13.54 10.59
C GLN A 258 10.29 -14.19 10.52
N GLN A 259 9.27 -13.48 9.98
CA GLN A 259 7.94 -14.03 9.75
C GLN A 259 7.99 -15.27 8.84
N ALA A 260 8.65 -15.16 7.69
CA ALA A 260 8.77 -16.27 6.75
C ALA A 260 9.46 -17.49 7.39
N GLN A 261 10.53 -17.27 8.18
CA GLN A 261 11.26 -18.35 8.86
C GLN A 261 10.42 -18.98 9.98
N ILE A 262 9.84 -18.18 10.88
CA ILE A 262 9.08 -18.69 12.03
C ILE A 262 7.82 -19.44 11.57
N VAL A 263 7.13 -18.94 10.53
CA VAL A 263 5.95 -19.63 9.97
C VAL A 263 6.36 -20.93 9.27
N LYS A 264 7.48 -20.93 8.52
CA LYS A 264 8.05 -22.14 7.91
C LYS A 264 8.38 -23.21 8.95
N ASP A 265 9.00 -22.81 10.06
CA ASP A 265 9.43 -23.74 11.11
C ASP A 265 8.24 -24.26 11.94
N ALA A 266 7.17 -23.47 12.07
CA ALA A 266 5.98 -23.84 12.82
C ALA A 266 5.01 -24.77 12.06
N PHE A 267 4.98 -24.70 10.72
CA PHE A 267 4.02 -25.44 9.90
C PHE A 267 4.68 -26.06 8.67
N SER A 268 4.47 -27.35 8.45
CA SER A 268 4.96 -28.09 7.28
C SER A 268 4.06 -27.91 6.05
N ASP A 269 2.77 -27.71 6.28
CA ASP A 269 1.73 -27.64 5.26
C ASP A 269 1.60 -26.24 4.64
N SER A 270 1.54 -26.18 3.30
CA SER A 270 1.50 -24.94 2.52
C SER A 270 0.20 -24.16 2.75
N GLU A 271 -0.93 -24.85 2.77
CA GLU A 271 -2.26 -24.26 2.95
C GLU A 271 -2.41 -23.67 4.35
N THR A 272 -1.85 -24.37 5.36
CA THR A 272 -1.82 -23.86 6.75
C THR A 272 -0.96 -22.60 6.86
N ARG A 273 0.22 -22.55 6.22
CA ARG A 273 1.05 -21.33 6.20
C ARG A 273 0.33 -20.18 5.49
N THR A 274 -0.32 -20.45 4.36
CA THR A 274 -1.13 -19.44 3.66
C THR A 274 -2.28 -18.93 4.54
N SER A 275 -2.98 -19.81 5.25
CA SER A 275 -4.03 -19.42 6.19
C SER A 275 -3.50 -18.50 7.30
N VAL A 276 -2.33 -18.80 7.87
CA VAL A 276 -1.67 -17.95 8.88
C VAL A 276 -1.30 -16.59 8.30
N PHE A 277 -0.72 -16.51 7.11
CA PHE A 277 -0.43 -15.23 6.45
C PHE A 277 -1.71 -14.43 6.18
N ALA A 278 -2.79 -15.11 5.77
CA ALA A 278 -4.10 -14.47 5.57
C ALA A 278 -4.69 -13.96 6.89
N ALA A 279 -4.61 -14.72 7.98
CA ALA A 279 -5.07 -14.29 9.30
C ALA A 279 -4.30 -13.06 9.82
N ILE A 280 -2.99 -13.00 9.57
CA ILE A 280 -2.17 -11.81 9.86
C ILE A 280 -2.67 -10.61 9.04
N ASP A 281 -2.89 -10.77 7.73
CA ASP A 281 -3.39 -9.71 6.86
C ASP A 281 -4.79 -9.22 7.28
N LEU A 282 -5.69 -10.14 7.62
CA LEU A 282 -7.02 -9.83 8.15
C LEU A 282 -6.93 -9.00 9.44
N SER A 283 -6.12 -9.44 10.39
CA SER A 283 -5.90 -8.75 11.66
C SER A 283 -5.31 -7.35 11.46
N VAL A 284 -4.36 -7.21 10.53
CA VAL A 284 -3.78 -5.90 10.15
C VAL A 284 -4.85 -4.97 9.59
N ASN A 285 -5.69 -5.45 8.66
CA ASN A 285 -6.68 -4.60 8.02
C ASN A 285 -7.80 -4.18 8.98
N LEU A 286 -8.26 -5.11 9.84
CA LEU A 286 -9.23 -4.81 10.90
C LEU A 286 -8.67 -3.78 11.90
N LEU A 287 -7.47 -4.01 12.42
CA LEU A 287 -6.84 -3.08 13.35
C LEU A 287 -6.55 -1.72 12.68
N THR A 288 -6.15 -1.71 11.41
CA THR A 288 -5.96 -0.47 10.63
C THR A 288 -7.26 0.34 10.58
N LEU A 289 -8.38 -0.30 10.27
CA LEU A 289 -9.68 0.36 10.21
C LEU A 289 -10.08 0.97 11.57
N LEU A 290 -9.89 0.22 12.66
CA LEU A 290 -10.15 0.70 14.02
C LEU A 290 -9.26 1.90 14.38
N LEU A 291 -7.96 1.80 14.13
CA LEU A 291 -7.01 2.88 14.43
C LEU A 291 -7.30 4.13 13.59
N GLN A 292 -7.61 4.00 12.30
CA GLN A 292 -7.95 5.12 11.43
C GLN A 292 -9.22 5.84 11.89
N THR A 293 -10.22 5.10 12.34
CA THR A 293 -11.50 5.67 12.76
C THR A 293 -11.39 6.40 14.10
N PHE A 294 -10.67 5.83 15.07
CA PHE A 294 -10.73 6.31 16.45
C PHE A 294 -9.46 7.01 16.93
N VAL A 295 -8.30 6.73 16.36
CA VAL A 295 -7.00 7.13 16.92
C VAL A 295 -6.29 8.19 16.08
N THR A 296 -6.22 8.00 14.75
CA THR A 296 -5.30 8.75 13.88
C THR A 296 -5.46 10.27 14.00
N SER A 297 -6.68 10.78 13.85
CA SER A 297 -6.93 12.23 13.88
C SER A 297 -6.72 12.86 15.26
N ARG A 298 -7.03 12.12 16.33
CA ARG A 298 -6.87 12.56 17.70
C ARG A 298 -5.40 12.58 18.13
N LEU A 299 -4.62 11.59 17.66
CA LEU A 299 -3.22 11.45 18.03
C LEU A 299 -2.39 12.64 17.52
N VAL A 300 -2.49 12.99 16.24
CA VAL A 300 -1.73 14.12 15.68
C VAL A 300 -2.09 15.44 16.35
N LYS A 301 -3.38 15.68 16.64
CA LYS A 301 -3.85 16.89 17.32
C LYS A 301 -3.43 16.95 18.78
N GLY A 302 -3.41 15.82 19.48
CA GLY A 302 -3.15 15.75 20.91
C GLY A 302 -1.67 15.80 21.28
N VAL A 303 -0.82 15.02 20.59
CA VAL A 303 0.60 14.87 20.97
C VAL A 303 1.57 15.49 19.95
N GLY A 304 1.06 16.00 18.84
CA GLY A 304 1.86 16.63 17.79
C GLY A 304 2.55 15.63 16.85
N LEU A 305 3.07 16.15 15.72
CA LEU A 305 3.61 15.34 14.63
C LEU A 305 4.85 14.53 15.03
N GLY A 306 5.76 15.13 15.83
CA GLY A 306 7.01 14.46 16.22
C GLY A 306 6.77 13.18 17.02
N ILE A 307 5.92 13.25 18.05
CA ILE A 307 5.59 12.08 18.89
C ILE A 307 4.79 11.05 18.05
N THR A 308 3.85 11.51 17.22
CA THR A 308 3.06 10.62 16.33
C THR A 308 3.96 9.80 15.41
N LEU A 309 4.98 10.42 14.80
CA LEU A 309 5.94 9.73 13.95
C LEU A 309 6.86 8.77 14.73
N ALA A 310 7.23 9.11 15.96
CA ALA A 310 8.12 8.29 16.79
C ALA A 310 7.40 7.08 17.43
N LEU A 311 6.07 7.09 17.52
CA LEU A 311 5.29 6.07 18.22
C LEU A 311 5.52 4.66 17.64
N ILE A 312 5.42 4.51 16.33
CA ILE A 312 5.55 3.19 15.68
C ILE A 312 6.98 2.63 15.80
N PRO A 313 8.05 3.42 15.55
CA PRO A 313 9.42 3.00 15.87
C PRO A 313 9.63 2.53 17.32
N LEU A 314 9.08 3.25 18.30
CA LEU A 314 9.19 2.88 19.71
C LEU A 314 8.46 1.57 20.02
N LEU A 315 7.24 1.40 19.51
CA LEU A 315 6.50 0.14 19.62
C LEU A 315 7.25 -1.02 18.96
N LEU A 316 7.92 -0.75 17.83
CA LEU A 316 8.71 -1.76 17.16
C LEU A 316 10.01 -2.09 17.91
N ALA A 317 10.66 -1.13 18.56
CA ALA A 317 11.80 -1.39 19.45
C ALA A 317 11.41 -2.35 20.57
N PHE A 318 10.26 -2.11 21.21
CA PHE A 318 9.71 -3.01 22.22
C PHE A 318 9.35 -4.39 21.61
N GLY A 319 8.77 -4.43 20.42
CA GLY A 319 8.47 -5.67 19.71
C GLY A 319 9.71 -6.50 19.38
N PHE A 320 10.79 -5.88 18.93
CA PHE A 320 12.06 -6.57 18.71
C PHE A 320 12.73 -7.02 20.00
N LEU A 321 12.58 -6.25 21.08
CA LEU A 321 13.02 -6.66 22.42
C LEU A 321 12.32 -7.97 22.83
N LEU A 322 11.00 -8.04 22.67
CA LEU A 322 10.23 -9.26 22.95
C LEU A 322 10.66 -10.43 22.04
N LEU A 323 10.87 -10.19 20.75
CA LEU A 323 11.34 -11.21 19.80
C LEU A 323 12.78 -11.66 20.09
N GLY A 324 13.60 -10.80 20.67
CA GLY A 324 14.95 -11.15 21.11
C GLY A 324 14.93 -12.18 22.24
N PHE A 325 14.01 -12.05 23.19
CA PHE A 325 13.82 -13.01 24.28
C PHE A 325 12.98 -14.22 23.88
N TYR A 326 11.89 -13.99 23.13
CA TYR A 326 10.87 -14.98 22.79
C TYR A 326 10.58 -14.98 21.29
N PRO A 327 11.44 -15.58 20.43
CA PRO A 327 11.22 -15.64 18.98
C PRO A 327 10.13 -16.66 18.61
N THR A 328 8.92 -16.46 19.14
CA THR A 328 7.79 -17.37 18.98
C THR A 328 6.74 -16.79 18.02
N LEU A 329 5.93 -17.67 17.43
CA LEU A 329 4.90 -17.30 16.48
C LEU A 329 3.87 -16.28 17.06
N PRO A 330 3.33 -16.41 18.29
CA PRO A 330 2.40 -15.43 18.85
C PRO A 330 3.02 -14.04 19.00
N VAL A 331 4.26 -13.94 19.48
CA VAL A 331 4.98 -12.67 19.65
C VAL A 331 5.21 -12.04 18.28
N LEU A 332 5.64 -12.83 17.30
CA LEU A 332 5.82 -12.36 15.93
C LEU A 332 4.52 -11.80 15.33
N ILE A 333 3.40 -12.53 15.46
CA ILE A 333 2.11 -12.10 14.93
C ILE A 333 1.70 -10.77 15.57
N ALA A 334 1.80 -10.64 16.90
CA ALA A 334 1.46 -9.42 17.61
C ALA A 334 2.31 -8.22 17.13
N VAL A 335 3.63 -8.39 17.02
CA VAL A 335 4.56 -7.35 16.55
C VAL A 335 4.27 -6.98 15.09
N GLN A 336 4.04 -7.96 14.24
CA GLN A 336 3.79 -7.75 12.81
C GLN A 336 2.45 -7.03 12.57
N VAL A 337 1.39 -7.45 13.26
CA VAL A 337 0.06 -6.81 13.16
C VAL A 337 0.13 -5.38 13.66
N MET A 338 0.74 -5.15 14.83
CA MET A 338 0.87 -3.81 15.42
C MET A 338 1.69 -2.87 14.52
N ARG A 339 2.86 -3.35 14.02
CA ARG A 339 3.71 -2.58 13.12
C ARG A 339 2.99 -2.19 11.83
N ARG A 340 2.35 -3.18 11.16
CA ARG A 340 1.70 -2.94 9.85
C ARG A 340 0.46 -2.08 9.99
N ALA A 341 -0.40 -2.35 10.96
CA ALA A 341 -1.60 -1.54 11.22
C ALA A 341 -1.21 -0.12 11.66
N GLY A 342 -0.23 0.03 12.55
CA GLY A 342 0.29 1.32 12.96
C GLY A 342 0.94 2.10 11.82
N ASN A 343 1.66 1.42 10.92
CA ASN A 343 2.18 2.06 9.72
C ASN A 343 1.07 2.60 8.81
N TYR A 344 0.05 1.80 8.53
CA TYR A 344 -1.04 2.22 7.63
C TYR A 344 -1.95 3.29 8.25
N ALA A 345 -2.25 3.16 9.53
CA ALA A 345 -3.18 4.06 10.20
C ALA A 345 -2.51 5.35 10.71
N ILE A 346 -1.28 5.30 11.20
CA ILE A 346 -0.65 6.40 11.93
C ILE A 346 0.57 6.95 11.17
N MET A 347 1.57 6.09 10.90
CA MET A 347 2.86 6.53 10.37
C MET A 347 2.75 7.12 8.96
N ARG A 348 2.00 6.45 8.07
CA ARG A 348 1.84 6.88 6.67
C ARG A 348 1.14 8.23 6.54
N PRO A 349 -0.03 8.49 7.18
CA PRO A 349 -0.64 9.81 7.18
C PRO A 349 0.26 10.89 7.81
N ALA A 350 0.93 10.58 8.93
CA ALA A 350 1.84 11.53 9.58
C ALA A 350 3.06 11.86 8.69
N ARG A 351 3.59 10.87 7.95
CA ARG A 351 4.67 11.09 6.98
C ARG A 351 4.25 12.01 5.83
N GLU A 352 3.00 11.90 5.35
CA GLU A 352 2.49 12.82 4.32
C GLU A 352 2.54 14.29 4.79
N MET A 353 2.36 14.54 6.08
CA MET A 353 2.44 15.89 6.63
C MET A 353 3.86 16.48 6.57
N LEU A 354 4.91 15.65 6.51
CA LEU A 354 6.30 16.14 6.33
C LEU A 354 6.47 16.87 4.99
N TYR A 355 5.71 16.53 3.97
CA TYR A 355 5.82 17.15 2.65
C TYR A 355 5.00 18.44 2.49
N VAL A 356 4.16 18.81 3.47
CA VAL A 356 3.28 20.00 3.37
C VAL A 356 4.06 21.30 3.35
N VAL A 357 5.20 21.36 4.02
CA VAL A 357 6.06 22.55 4.13
C VAL A 357 6.98 22.75 2.93
N LEU A 358 6.97 21.84 1.96
CA LEU A 358 7.78 21.90 0.74
C LEU A 358 7.03 22.62 -0.37
N SER A 359 7.77 23.23 -1.30
CA SER A 359 7.21 23.77 -2.53
C SER A 359 6.51 22.66 -3.35
N ARG A 360 5.59 23.03 -4.25
CA ARG A 360 4.88 22.06 -5.08
C ARG A 360 5.83 21.18 -5.90
N GLU A 361 6.86 21.77 -6.47
CA GLU A 361 7.86 21.08 -7.29
C GLU A 361 8.70 20.10 -6.46
N GLU A 362 9.25 20.57 -5.33
CA GLU A 362 10.02 19.74 -4.40
C GLU A 362 9.20 18.55 -3.89
N LYS A 363 7.96 18.81 -3.48
CA LYS A 363 7.07 17.78 -3.00
C LYS A 363 6.88 16.65 -4.02
N TYR A 364 6.55 16.97 -5.28
CA TYR A 364 6.27 15.94 -6.29
C TYR A 364 7.52 15.18 -6.72
N LYS A 365 8.63 15.88 -6.99
CA LYS A 365 9.87 15.25 -7.44
C LYS A 365 10.51 14.39 -6.33
N ALA A 366 10.66 14.95 -5.13
CA ALA A 366 11.24 14.22 -4.00
C ALA A 366 10.39 13.05 -3.56
N LYS A 367 9.06 13.22 -3.47
CA LYS A 367 8.15 12.14 -3.06
C LYS A 367 8.18 10.96 -4.04
N ASN A 368 8.14 11.23 -5.35
CA ASN A 368 8.22 10.17 -6.36
C ASN A 368 9.53 9.37 -6.23
N PHE A 369 10.66 10.05 -6.05
CA PHE A 369 11.94 9.40 -5.83
C PHE A 369 11.95 8.57 -4.53
N ILE A 370 11.47 9.13 -3.42
CA ILE A 370 11.48 8.47 -2.10
C ILE A 370 10.55 7.25 -2.10
N ASP A 371 9.33 7.38 -2.62
CA ASP A 371 8.34 6.31 -2.59
C ASP A 371 8.63 5.18 -3.63
N THR A 372 9.46 5.45 -4.64
CA THR A 372 9.82 4.47 -5.67
C THR A 372 11.22 3.90 -5.43
N VAL A 373 12.25 4.75 -5.52
CA VAL A 373 13.65 4.29 -5.51
C VAL A 373 14.13 4.01 -4.08
N VAL A 374 13.92 4.96 -3.14
CA VAL A 374 14.40 4.80 -1.76
C VAL A 374 13.65 3.67 -1.06
N TYR A 375 12.33 3.59 -1.23
CA TYR A 375 11.52 2.54 -0.62
C TYR A 375 11.89 1.14 -1.17
N ARG A 376 11.84 0.94 -2.49
CA ARG A 376 12.09 -0.38 -3.10
C ARG A 376 13.56 -0.78 -3.07
N GLY A 377 14.45 0.19 -3.30
CA GLY A 377 15.89 -0.02 -3.14
C GLY A 377 16.27 -0.33 -1.69
N GLY A 378 15.62 0.35 -0.75
CA GLY A 378 15.75 0.07 0.67
C GLY A 378 15.33 -1.35 1.04
N ASP A 379 14.19 -1.85 0.52
CA ASP A 379 13.77 -3.24 0.70
C ASP A 379 14.83 -4.22 0.16
N ALA A 380 15.36 -3.98 -1.06
CA ALA A 380 16.38 -4.84 -1.67
C ALA A 380 17.68 -4.84 -0.86
N VAL A 381 18.22 -3.67 -0.50
CA VAL A 381 19.45 -3.56 0.30
C VAL A 381 19.26 -4.22 1.67
N SER A 382 18.13 -3.97 2.33
CA SER A 382 17.83 -4.53 3.65
C SER A 382 17.74 -6.06 3.61
N SER A 383 17.25 -6.62 2.52
CA SER A 383 17.19 -8.08 2.33
C SER A 383 18.58 -8.72 2.24
N TRP A 384 19.53 -8.05 1.57
CA TRP A 384 20.93 -8.51 1.53
C TRP A 384 21.65 -8.34 2.87
N LEU A 385 21.37 -7.25 3.61
CA LEU A 385 21.90 -7.07 4.97
C LEU A 385 21.41 -8.20 5.89
N TYR A 386 20.11 -8.53 5.84
CA TYR A 386 19.59 -9.66 6.61
C TYR A 386 20.24 -10.99 6.23
N ALA A 387 20.35 -11.29 4.93
CA ALA A 387 21.00 -12.48 4.43
C ALA A 387 22.48 -12.55 4.84
N GLY A 388 23.19 -11.41 4.81
CA GLY A 388 24.57 -11.29 5.29
C GLY A 388 24.70 -11.61 6.79
N LEU A 389 23.84 -11.05 7.65
CA LEU A 389 23.81 -11.38 9.07
C LEU A 389 23.58 -12.89 9.30
N LYS A 390 22.64 -13.48 8.57
CA LYS A 390 22.37 -14.92 8.65
C LYS A 390 23.58 -15.76 8.21
N SER A 391 24.28 -15.37 7.15
CA SER A 391 25.46 -16.10 6.63
C SER A 391 26.66 -16.09 7.60
N VAL A 392 26.77 -15.05 8.43
CA VAL A 392 27.79 -14.93 9.49
C VAL A 392 27.36 -15.67 10.80
N GLY A 393 26.19 -16.32 10.80
CA GLY A 393 25.73 -17.13 11.93
C GLY A 393 24.80 -16.44 12.93
N PHE A 394 24.30 -15.23 12.64
CA PHE A 394 23.34 -14.58 13.53
C PHE A 394 22.00 -15.34 13.56
N THR A 395 21.50 -15.58 14.77
CA THR A 395 20.19 -16.19 15.01
C THR A 395 19.06 -15.17 14.85
N LEU A 396 17.80 -15.64 14.83
CA LEU A 396 16.63 -14.76 14.83
C LEU A 396 16.64 -13.78 16.03
N SER A 397 16.97 -14.30 17.23
CA SER A 397 17.09 -13.49 18.45
C SER A 397 18.21 -12.46 18.35
N SER A 398 19.39 -12.84 17.86
CA SER A 398 20.53 -11.91 17.72
C SER A 398 20.21 -10.77 16.76
N ILE A 399 19.53 -11.06 15.64
CA ILE A 399 19.08 -10.03 14.68
C ILE A 399 18.01 -9.13 15.31
N ALA A 400 17.11 -9.70 16.13
CA ALA A 400 16.12 -8.90 16.85
C ALA A 400 16.78 -7.94 17.85
N TRP A 401 17.82 -8.38 18.58
CA TRP A 401 18.60 -7.51 19.46
C TRP A 401 19.30 -6.36 18.72
N ILE A 402 19.86 -6.61 17.54
CA ILE A 402 20.46 -5.56 16.68
C ILE A 402 19.38 -4.57 16.21
N ALA A 403 18.16 -5.05 15.93
CA ALA A 403 17.06 -4.21 15.47
C ALA A 403 16.55 -3.24 16.55
N VAL A 404 16.75 -3.52 17.86
CA VAL A 404 16.32 -2.62 18.95
C VAL A 404 16.98 -1.25 18.86
N PRO A 405 18.31 -1.10 18.90
CA PRO A 405 18.95 0.22 18.81
C PRO A 405 18.66 0.92 17.47
N ILE A 406 18.52 0.18 16.38
CA ILE A 406 18.14 0.76 15.07
C ILE A 406 16.72 1.33 15.14
N SER A 407 15.79 0.65 15.81
CA SER A 407 14.42 1.14 16.00
C SER A 407 14.37 2.39 16.87
N LEU A 408 15.20 2.47 17.92
CA LEU A 408 15.32 3.65 18.76
C LEU A 408 15.94 4.84 18.01
N PHE A 409 16.94 4.58 17.18
CA PHE A 409 17.50 5.60 16.28
C PHE A 409 16.47 6.09 15.27
N TRP A 410 15.68 5.17 14.72
CA TRP A 410 14.57 5.54 13.83
C TRP A 410 13.52 6.41 14.54
N ALA A 411 13.17 6.10 15.81
CA ALA A 411 12.26 6.91 16.62
C ALA A 411 12.81 8.34 16.83
N TRP A 412 14.11 8.46 17.09
CA TRP A 412 14.76 9.75 17.27
C TRP A 412 14.75 10.60 15.98
N ILE A 413 15.06 10.00 14.82
CA ILE A 413 14.96 10.67 13.51
C ILE A 413 13.54 11.12 13.23
N ALA A 414 12.56 10.24 13.46
CA ALA A 414 11.13 10.51 13.26
C ALA A 414 10.67 11.69 14.11
N TYR A 415 11.04 11.72 15.40
CA TYR A 415 10.73 12.80 16.31
C TYR A 415 11.37 14.14 15.87
N ARG A 416 12.65 14.11 15.50
CA ARG A 416 13.36 15.31 15.02
C ARG A 416 12.75 15.89 13.75
N LEU A 417 12.40 15.04 12.79
CA LEU A 417 11.76 15.47 11.55
C LEU A 417 10.37 16.10 11.80
N GLY A 418 9.56 15.49 12.66
CA GLY A 418 8.26 16.05 13.01
C GLY A 418 8.36 17.40 13.70
N ARG A 419 9.32 17.58 14.64
CA ARG A 419 9.60 18.89 15.26
C ARG A 419 10.07 19.92 14.24
N ARG A 420 10.98 19.55 13.35
CA ARG A 420 11.48 20.46 12.30
C ARG A 420 10.37 20.90 11.37
N GLN A 421 9.49 19.97 10.96
CA GLN A 421 8.30 20.29 10.16
C GLN A 421 7.41 21.33 10.85
N THR A 422 7.12 21.16 12.15
CA THR A 422 6.28 22.09 12.91
C THR A 422 6.90 23.49 12.98
N ILE A 423 8.23 23.59 13.16
CA ILE A 423 8.94 24.88 13.17
C ILE A 423 8.84 25.55 11.80
N MET A 424 9.07 24.80 10.71
CA MET A 424 8.97 25.33 9.34
C MET A 424 7.55 25.80 9.01
N ALA A 425 6.52 25.03 9.40
CA ALA A 425 5.13 25.40 9.19
C ALA A 425 4.74 26.70 9.91
N ASN A 426 5.15 26.85 11.18
CA ASN A 426 4.90 28.07 11.95
C ASN A 426 5.62 29.29 11.36
N GLY A 427 6.84 29.13 10.84
CA GLY A 427 7.59 30.21 10.15
C GLY A 427 6.89 30.69 8.88
N GLN A 428 6.30 29.76 8.09
CA GLN A 428 5.54 30.12 6.89
C GLN A 428 4.25 30.89 7.21
N HIS A 429 3.56 30.53 8.30
CA HIS A 429 2.38 31.26 8.76
C HIS A 429 2.73 32.69 9.25
N ALA A 430 3.85 32.87 9.94
CA ALA A 430 4.28 34.18 10.40
C ALA A 430 4.62 35.13 9.25
N THR A 431 5.31 34.65 8.20
CA THR A 431 5.63 35.42 6.99
C THR A 431 4.40 35.78 6.16
N SER A 432 3.42 34.88 6.07
CA SER A 432 2.15 35.16 5.35
C SER A 432 1.26 36.15 6.10
N ALA A 433 1.27 36.17 7.44
CA ALA A 433 0.53 37.12 8.26
C ALA A 433 1.19 38.51 8.29
N GLY A 434 2.54 38.61 8.25
CA GLY A 434 3.28 39.89 8.22
C GLY A 434 3.22 40.61 6.88
N GLY A 435 3.14 39.88 5.74
CA GLY A 435 3.05 40.47 4.39
C GLY A 435 1.70 41.09 4.04
N GLY A 436 0.66 40.88 4.87
CA GLY A 436 -0.66 41.51 4.70
C GLY A 436 -0.75 42.95 5.17
N TYR A 437 0.18 43.42 6.01
CA TYR A 437 0.16 44.80 6.54
C TYR A 437 0.92 45.81 5.69
N GLU A 438 1.78 45.38 4.76
CA GLU A 438 2.53 46.30 3.88
C GLU A 438 1.85 46.70 2.58
N ARG A 439 0.66 46.15 2.27
CA ARG A 439 -0.12 46.52 1.05
C ARG A 439 -1.22 47.54 1.28
N ILE A 440 -1.30 48.14 2.48
CA ILE A 440 -2.30 49.21 2.80
C ILE A 440 -1.52 50.47 3.30
N ARG A 441 -0.45 50.83 2.61
CA ARG A 441 0.11 52.19 2.72
C ARG A 441 0.41 52.76 1.35
#